data_3315daf6e7395b240f5d936e3c1e16ab
#
_entry.id   3315daf6e7395b240f5d936e3c1e16ab
#
_cell.length_a   1.000
_cell.length_b   1.000
_cell.length_c   1.000
_cell.angle_alpha   90.00
_cell.angle_beta   90.00
_cell.angle_gamma   90.00
#
_symmetry.space_group_name_H-M   'P 1'
#
loop_
_entity.id
_entity.type
_entity.pdbx_description
1 polymer ?
#
loop_
_entity_poly.entity_id
_entity_poly.type
_entity_poly.pdbx_seq_one_letter_code
_entity_poly.pdbx_strand_id
1 'polypeptide(L)'
;MLEVASARDRDWAGALVRDNMAEAYRRHGLAWDPARFAADWAGGENYLLRCDGGAVGYLRLLRHAGRSYLQDLQVVAERRGLGLGTQALEQAKALVRGRGEAALRLKVFADSPAVRLYRRHGFVELLNEPPLIGMECRLP
;
A
#
# COMPACT_ATOMS: atom_id res chain seq x y z
N MET A 1 -3.34 11.12 -8.82
CA MET A 1 -4.14 11.65 -7.70
C MET A 1 -4.89 10.53 -7.00
N LEU A 2 -4.79 10.48 -5.69
CA LEU A 2 -5.57 9.53 -4.90
C LEU A 2 -7.00 10.01 -4.75
N GLU A 3 -7.95 9.11 -4.96
CA GLU A 3 -9.37 9.36 -4.77
C GLU A 3 -9.94 8.26 -3.87
N VAL A 4 -10.89 8.61 -3.02
CA VAL A 4 -11.58 7.63 -2.19
C VAL A 4 -12.27 6.62 -3.09
N ALA A 5 -11.99 5.34 -2.88
CA ALA A 5 -12.60 4.28 -3.66
C ALA A 5 -14.04 4.03 -3.19
N SER A 6 -14.89 3.56 -4.10
CA SER A 6 -16.25 3.14 -3.78
C SER A 6 -16.32 1.61 -3.72
N ALA A 7 -17.42 1.09 -3.16
CA ALA A 7 -17.62 -0.35 -3.04
C ALA A 7 -17.50 -1.09 -4.38
N ARG A 8 -17.88 -0.45 -5.49
CA ARG A 8 -17.78 -1.04 -6.84
C ARG A 8 -16.34 -1.22 -7.32
N ASP A 9 -15.37 -0.56 -6.69
CA ASP A 9 -13.95 -0.65 -7.06
C ASP A 9 -13.25 -1.84 -6.40
N ARG A 10 -13.90 -2.49 -5.44
CA ARG A 10 -13.28 -3.55 -4.63
C ARG A 10 -12.76 -4.71 -5.48
N ASP A 11 -13.54 -5.18 -6.45
CA ASP A 11 -13.15 -6.35 -7.23
C ASP A 11 -11.95 -6.02 -8.13
N TRP A 12 -11.93 -4.82 -8.71
CA TRP A 12 -10.78 -4.37 -9.51
C TRP A 12 -9.51 -4.28 -8.64
N ALA A 13 -9.64 -3.67 -7.47
CA ALA A 13 -8.51 -3.52 -6.55
C ALA A 13 -8.01 -4.89 -6.08
N GLY A 14 -8.92 -5.80 -5.74
CA GLY A 14 -8.57 -7.15 -5.31
C GLY A 14 -7.82 -7.92 -6.38
N ALA A 15 -8.27 -7.83 -7.64
CA ALA A 15 -7.59 -8.47 -8.75
C ALA A 15 -6.18 -7.90 -8.95
N LEU A 16 -6.01 -6.59 -8.81
CA LEU A 16 -4.71 -5.95 -8.92
C LEU A 16 -3.75 -6.43 -7.82
N VAL A 17 -4.21 -6.48 -6.57
CA VAL A 17 -3.38 -6.98 -5.45
C VAL A 17 -3.01 -8.43 -5.69
N ARG A 18 -4.00 -9.28 -6.03
CA ARG A 18 -3.77 -10.70 -6.31
C ARG A 18 -2.70 -10.89 -7.37
N ASP A 19 -2.83 -10.18 -8.50
CA ASP A 19 -1.93 -10.37 -9.62
C ASP A 19 -0.52 -9.85 -9.29
N ASN A 20 -0.42 -8.70 -8.66
CA ASN A 20 0.88 -8.11 -8.31
C ASN A 20 1.60 -8.88 -7.21
N MET A 21 0.87 -9.49 -6.29
CA MET A 21 1.45 -10.21 -5.16
C MET A 21 1.63 -11.70 -5.41
N ALA A 22 1.18 -12.21 -6.55
CA ALA A 22 1.15 -13.65 -6.84
C ALA A 22 2.53 -14.30 -6.68
N GLU A 23 3.58 -13.69 -7.22
CA GLU A 23 4.92 -14.26 -7.13
C GLU A 23 5.47 -14.23 -5.71
N ALA A 24 5.30 -13.10 -4.99
CA ALA A 24 5.75 -13.00 -3.62
C ALA A 24 5.04 -14.02 -2.72
N TYR A 25 3.74 -14.18 -2.90
CA TYR A 25 2.97 -15.16 -2.14
C TYR A 25 3.45 -16.58 -2.43
N ARG A 26 3.67 -16.91 -3.70
CA ARG A 26 4.20 -18.24 -4.08
C ARG A 26 5.57 -18.47 -3.44
N ARG A 27 6.44 -17.49 -3.47
CA ARG A 27 7.80 -17.58 -2.92
C ARG A 27 7.79 -17.80 -1.40
N HIS A 28 6.81 -17.23 -0.72
CA HIS A 28 6.71 -17.33 0.75
C HIS A 28 5.67 -18.35 1.22
N GLY A 29 5.17 -19.19 0.32
CA GLY A 29 4.22 -20.26 0.71
C GLY A 29 2.86 -19.74 1.13
N LEU A 30 2.45 -18.57 0.67
CA LEU A 30 1.16 -17.97 0.98
C LEU A 30 0.20 -18.13 -0.19
N ALA A 31 -1.10 -18.12 0.12
CA ALA A 31 -2.15 -18.20 -0.90
C ALA A 31 -2.99 -16.94 -0.87
N TRP A 32 -3.47 -16.52 -2.05
CA TRP A 32 -4.46 -15.47 -2.13
C TRP A 32 -5.76 -15.91 -1.48
N ASP A 33 -6.30 -15.05 -0.60
CA ASP A 33 -7.54 -15.32 0.12
C ASP A 33 -8.54 -14.20 -0.15
N PRO A 34 -9.53 -14.43 -1.04
CA PRO A 34 -10.52 -13.39 -1.36
C PRO A 34 -11.33 -12.93 -0.15
N ALA A 35 -11.63 -13.83 0.78
CA ALA A 35 -12.38 -13.47 1.99
C ALA A 35 -11.56 -12.55 2.89
N ARG A 36 -10.26 -12.82 2.99
CA ARG A 36 -9.35 -11.97 3.75
C ARG A 36 -9.28 -10.57 3.13
N PHE A 37 -9.17 -10.49 1.81
CA PHE A 37 -9.14 -9.19 1.13
C PHE A 37 -10.44 -8.43 1.36
N ALA A 38 -11.60 -9.09 1.28
CA ALA A 38 -12.89 -8.45 1.51
C ALA A 38 -13.00 -7.89 2.94
N ALA A 39 -12.51 -8.62 3.94
CA ALA A 39 -12.48 -8.18 5.32
C ALA A 39 -11.53 -6.98 5.50
N ASP A 40 -10.36 -7.04 4.89
CA ASP A 40 -9.38 -5.94 4.95
C ASP A 40 -9.93 -4.69 4.26
N TRP A 41 -10.64 -4.85 3.14
CA TRP A 41 -11.30 -3.73 2.47
C TRP A 41 -12.32 -3.06 3.39
N ALA A 42 -13.16 -3.84 4.04
CA ALA A 42 -14.20 -3.32 4.92
C ALA A 42 -13.63 -2.58 6.12
N GLY A 43 -12.48 -3.03 6.63
CA GLY A 43 -11.85 -2.42 7.82
C GLY A 43 -10.83 -1.32 7.50
N GLY A 44 -10.57 -1.05 6.23
CA GLY A 44 -9.54 -0.11 5.81
C GLY A 44 -10.07 1.14 5.13
N GLU A 45 -9.15 2.03 4.81
CA GLU A 45 -9.41 3.23 4.02
C GLU A 45 -8.81 2.99 2.64
N ASN A 46 -9.66 2.95 1.63
CA ASN A 46 -9.31 2.49 0.28
C ASN A 46 -9.29 3.66 -0.69
N TYR A 47 -8.23 3.75 -1.49
CA TYR A 47 -8.05 4.82 -2.46
C TYR A 47 -7.64 4.23 -3.80
N LEU A 48 -8.11 4.84 -4.88
CA LEU A 48 -7.61 4.56 -6.21
C LEU A 48 -6.67 5.67 -6.64
N LEU A 49 -5.60 5.28 -7.34
CA LEU A 49 -4.73 6.22 -8.04
C LEU A 49 -5.26 6.35 -9.45
N ARG A 50 -5.65 7.55 -9.84
CA ARG A 50 -6.18 7.80 -11.17
C ARG A 50 -5.21 8.62 -11.99
N CYS A 51 -5.15 8.28 -13.28
CA CYS A 51 -4.33 8.98 -14.26
C CYS A 51 -5.10 8.99 -15.58
N ASP A 52 -5.29 10.17 -16.17
CA ASP A 52 -6.01 10.34 -17.45
C ASP A 52 -7.41 9.72 -17.41
N GLY A 53 -8.11 9.86 -16.29
CA GLY A 53 -9.48 9.38 -16.13
C GLY A 53 -9.62 7.90 -15.82
N GLY A 54 -8.54 7.12 -15.84
CA GLY A 54 -8.56 5.70 -15.54
C GLY A 54 -7.88 5.35 -14.23
N ALA A 55 -8.29 4.25 -13.62
CA ALA A 55 -7.64 3.72 -12.43
C ALA A 55 -6.34 3.02 -12.81
N VAL A 56 -5.23 3.44 -12.19
CA VAL A 56 -3.89 2.88 -12.47
C VAL A 56 -3.23 2.31 -11.23
N GLY A 57 -3.84 2.45 -10.07
CA GLY A 57 -3.28 1.93 -8.83
C GLY A 57 -4.29 1.90 -7.69
N TYR A 58 -3.88 1.27 -6.61
CA TYR A 58 -4.66 1.09 -5.41
C TYR A 58 -3.78 1.29 -4.19
N LEU A 59 -4.31 2.01 -3.20
CA LEU A 59 -3.63 2.23 -1.93
C LEU A 59 -4.63 2.02 -0.80
N ARG A 60 -4.21 1.30 0.24
CA ARG A 60 -5.04 1.09 1.42
C ARG A 60 -4.28 1.51 2.67
N LEU A 61 -4.93 2.33 3.48
CA LEU A 61 -4.48 2.69 4.82
C LEU A 61 -5.35 1.97 5.84
N LEU A 62 -4.73 1.57 6.93
CA LEU A 62 -5.44 1.07 8.11
C LEU A 62 -5.09 1.97 9.28
N ARG A 63 -6.11 2.49 9.95
CA ARG A 63 -5.92 3.27 11.16
C ARG A 63 -6.25 2.43 12.36
N HIS A 64 -5.29 2.29 13.27
CA HIS A 64 -5.46 1.49 14.48
C HIS A 64 -4.76 2.20 15.63
N ALA A 65 -5.50 2.40 16.75
CA ALA A 65 -4.97 3.02 17.96
C ALA A 65 -4.31 4.39 17.69
N GLY A 66 -4.92 5.19 16.80
CA GLY A 66 -4.40 6.53 16.45
C GLY A 66 -3.18 6.53 15.55
N ARG A 67 -2.83 5.39 14.98
CA ARG A 67 -1.68 5.24 14.06
C ARG A 67 -2.16 4.75 12.71
N SER A 68 -1.53 5.26 11.66
CA SER A 68 -1.84 4.84 10.29
C SER A 68 -0.79 3.90 9.76
N TYR A 69 -1.25 2.87 9.05
CA TYR A 69 -0.42 1.85 8.43
C TYR A 69 -0.75 1.80 6.94
N LEU A 70 0.28 1.84 6.11
CA LEU A 70 0.13 1.60 4.68
C LEU A 70 0.09 0.09 4.46
N GLN A 71 -1.09 -0.42 4.08
CA GLN A 71 -1.32 -1.86 3.94
C GLN A 71 -1.14 -2.36 2.51
N ASP A 72 -1.49 -1.53 1.53
CA ASP A 72 -1.31 -1.83 0.12
C ASP A 72 -0.89 -0.59 -0.64
N LEU A 73 0.02 -0.78 -1.59
CA LEU A 73 0.37 0.21 -2.60
C LEU A 73 0.68 -0.55 -3.87
N GLN A 74 -0.24 -0.51 -4.81
CA GLN A 74 -0.17 -1.30 -6.04
C GLN A 74 -0.37 -0.42 -7.26
N VAL A 75 0.45 -0.61 -8.28
CA VAL A 75 0.33 0.07 -9.56
C VAL A 75 0.18 -0.99 -10.64
N VAL A 76 -0.67 -0.74 -11.64
CA VAL A 76 -0.83 -1.66 -12.76
C VAL A 76 0.51 -1.83 -13.48
N ALA A 77 0.76 -3.05 -14.00
CA ALA A 77 2.07 -3.40 -14.57
C ALA A 77 2.47 -2.44 -15.71
N GLU A 78 1.50 -2.04 -16.54
CA GLU A 78 1.73 -1.19 -17.70
C GLU A 78 2.18 0.23 -17.35
N ARG A 79 2.00 0.65 -16.11
CA ARG A 79 2.29 2.01 -15.66
C ARG A 79 3.43 2.07 -14.65
N ARG A 80 4.14 0.98 -14.45
CA ARG A 80 5.31 0.98 -13.56
C ARG A 80 6.47 1.75 -14.18
N GLY A 81 7.33 2.28 -13.30
CA GLY A 81 8.48 3.06 -13.74
C GLY A 81 8.17 4.50 -14.15
N LEU A 82 6.93 4.97 -13.91
CA LEU A 82 6.50 6.33 -14.28
C LEU A 82 6.34 7.25 -13.08
N GLY A 83 6.79 6.83 -11.89
CA GLY A 83 6.71 7.65 -10.69
C GLY A 83 5.35 7.65 -10.00
N LEU A 84 4.42 6.80 -10.42
CA LEU A 84 3.08 6.76 -9.84
C LEU A 84 3.07 6.27 -8.40
N GLY A 85 3.89 5.26 -8.09
CA GLY A 85 4.05 4.78 -6.72
C GLY A 85 4.59 5.85 -5.79
N THR A 86 5.59 6.59 -6.25
CA THR A 86 6.14 7.75 -5.53
C THR A 86 5.06 8.79 -5.27
N GLN A 87 4.29 9.14 -6.29
CA GLN A 87 3.23 10.13 -6.18
C GLN A 87 2.17 9.69 -5.16
N ALA A 88 1.72 8.43 -5.24
CA ALA A 88 0.75 7.90 -4.31
C ALA A 88 1.27 7.89 -2.87
N LEU A 89 2.52 7.49 -2.69
CA LEU A 89 3.16 7.45 -1.37
C LEU A 89 3.26 8.84 -0.74
N GLU A 90 3.66 9.85 -1.51
CA GLU A 90 3.74 11.22 -1.01
C GLU A 90 2.37 11.78 -0.66
N GLN A 91 1.34 11.44 -1.44
CA GLN A 91 -0.03 11.85 -1.11
C GLN A 91 -0.53 11.17 0.16
N ALA A 92 -0.21 9.89 0.36
CA ALA A 92 -0.56 9.18 1.59
C ALA A 92 0.13 9.79 2.80
N LYS A 93 1.40 10.14 2.69
CA LYS A 93 2.15 10.81 3.76
C LYS A 93 1.50 12.15 4.10
N ALA A 94 1.14 12.94 3.09
CA ALA A 94 0.48 14.24 3.31
C ALA A 94 -0.86 14.07 4.01
N LEU A 95 -1.64 13.06 3.63
CA LEU A 95 -2.94 12.78 4.23
C LEU A 95 -2.80 12.43 5.72
N VAL A 96 -1.85 11.57 6.06
CA VAL A 96 -1.60 11.15 7.44
C VAL A 96 -1.04 12.31 8.26
N ARG A 97 -0.14 13.10 7.68
CA ARG A 97 0.38 14.32 8.32
C ARG A 97 -0.77 15.29 8.64
N GLY A 98 -1.71 15.44 7.71
CA GLY A 98 -2.87 16.32 7.90
C GLY A 98 -3.79 15.88 9.03
N ARG A 99 -3.68 14.63 9.48
CA ARG A 99 -4.39 14.12 10.64
C ARG A 99 -3.69 14.44 11.96
N GLY A 100 -2.53 15.08 11.90
CA GLY A 100 -1.73 15.35 13.09
C GLY A 100 -0.91 14.18 13.56
N GLU A 101 -0.78 13.12 12.78
CA GLU A 101 0.01 11.95 13.14
C GLU A 101 1.49 12.17 12.82
N ALA A 102 2.36 11.65 13.69
CA ALA A 102 3.79 11.88 13.60
C ALA A 102 4.53 10.94 12.66
N ALA A 103 3.88 9.86 12.22
CA ALA A 103 4.54 8.83 11.43
C ALA A 103 3.55 8.02 10.61
N LEU A 104 4.04 7.46 9.50
CA LEU A 104 3.36 6.44 8.72
C LEU A 104 4.18 5.15 8.80
N ARG A 105 3.51 4.04 9.04
CA ARG A 105 4.15 2.73 9.20
C ARG A 105 3.67 1.77 8.15
N LEU A 106 4.47 0.72 7.89
CA LEU A 106 4.10 -0.35 6.97
C LEU A 106 4.84 -1.64 7.32
N LYS A 107 4.35 -2.75 6.78
CA LYS A 107 5.08 -4.01 6.73
C LYS A 107 5.23 -4.42 5.28
N VAL A 108 6.37 -4.98 4.92
CA VAL A 108 6.70 -5.36 3.55
C VAL A 108 7.58 -6.61 3.58
N PHE A 109 7.47 -7.45 2.55
CA PHE A 109 8.40 -8.57 2.42
C PHE A 109 9.83 -8.04 2.28
N ALA A 110 10.75 -8.58 3.08
CA ALA A 110 12.13 -8.10 3.11
C ALA A 110 12.83 -8.18 1.75
N ASP A 111 12.41 -9.13 0.91
CA ASP A 111 12.96 -9.32 -0.43
C ASP A 111 12.17 -8.58 -1.54
N SER A 112 11.21 -7.74 -1.17
CA SER A 112 10.42 -6.98 -2.14
C SER A 112 11.22 -5.84 -2.76
N PRO A 113 11.09 -5.61 -4.07
CA PRO A 113 11.65 -4.41 -4.70
C PRO A 113 11.12 -3.10 -4.11
N ALA A 114 9.92 -3.13 -3.53
CA ALA A 114 9.29 -1.95 -2.92
C ALA A 114 10.08 -1.39 -1.75
N VAL A 115 10.93 -2.19 -1.10
CA VAL A 115 11.78 -1.73 0.01
C VAL A 115 12.63 -0.53 -0.41
N ARG A 116 13.17 -0.55 -1.64
CA ARG A 116 13.97 0.57 -2.16
C ARG A 116 13.15 1.85 -2.29
N LEU A 117 11.92 1.72 -2.77
CA LEU A 117 11.01 2.86 -2.87
C LEU A 117 10.77 3.47 -1.49
N TYR A 118 10.46 2.64 -0.52
CA TYR A 118 10.17 3.11 0.83
C TYR A 118 11.40 3.78 1.45
N ARG A 119 12.57 3.20 1.32
CA ARG A 119 13.80 3.81 1.84
C ARG A 119 14.08 5.17 1.21
N ARG A 120 13.88 5.32 -0.10
CA ARG A 120 14.06 6.60 -0.78
C ARG A 120 13.11 7.68 -0.25
N HIS A 121 11.97 7.27 0.31
CA HIS A 121 10.96 8.19 0.81
C HIS A 121 10.95 8.33 2.33
N GLY A 122 12.07 7.99 2.96
CA GLY A 122 12.27 8.29 4.37
C GLY A 122 11.83 7.20 5.32
N PHE A 123 11.44 6.02 4.80
CA PHE A 123 11.11 4.89 5.68
C PHE A 123 12.39 4.20 6.14
N VAL A 124 12.45 3.90 7.43
CA VAL A 124 13.53 3.14 8.05
C VAL A 124 12.99 1.87 8.69
N GLU A 125 13.81 0.83 8.69
CA GLU A 125 13.42 -0.44 9.30
C GLU A 125 13.39 -0.32 10.81
N LEU A 126 12.29 -0.77 11.43
CA LEU A 126 12.12 -0.83 12.87
C LEU A 126 12.03 -2.25 13.40
N LEU A 127 11.40 -3.14 12.65
CA LEU A 127 11.14 -4.50 13.07
C LEU A 127 11.60 -5.48 12.00
N ASN A 128 12.13 -6.61 12.46
CA ASN A 128 12.49 -7.72 11.57
C ASN A 128 11.66 -8.93 11.98
N GLU A 129 10.62 -9.21 11.24
CA GLU A 129 9.70 -10.33 11.47
C GLU A 129 9.64 -11.20 10.22
N PRO A 130 10.69 -12.01 9.93
CA PRO A 130 10.74 -12.77 8.68
C PRO A 130 9.44 -13.52 8.37
N PRO A 131 8.96 -13.49 7.11
CA PRO A 131 9.58 -12.89 5.92
C PRO A 131 9.36 -11.38 5.76
N LEU A 132 8.75 -10.71 6.74
CA LEU A 132 8.41 -9.29 6.70
C LEU A 132 9.41 -8.44 7.47
N ILE A 133 9.51 -7.17 7.06
CA ILE A 133 10.11 -6.12 7.88
C ILE A 133 9.07 -5.03 8.12
N GLY A 134 9.13 -4.43 9.30
CA GLY A 134 8.32 -3.26 9.63
C GLY A 134 9.13 -2.00 9.41
N MET A 135 8.55 -1.00 8.77
CA MET A 135 9.20 0.25 8.46
C MET A 135 8.37 1.44 8.95
N GLU A 136 9.04 2.53 9.23
CA GLU A 136 8.40 3.76 9.69
C GLU A 136 9.01 4.97 8.99
N CYS A 137 8.14 5.91 8.59
CA CYS A 137 8.55 7.22 8.11
C CYS A 137 8.03 8.29 9.06
N ARG A 138 8.91 9.12 9.59
CA ARG A 138 8.54 10.29 10.39
C ARG A 138 7.94 11.37 9.48
N LEU A 139 6.88 12.01 9.98
CA LEU A 139 6.16 13.07 9.27
C LEU A 139 6.36 14.37 10.03
N PRO A 140 7.23 15.25 9.54
CA PRO A 140 7.50 16.53 10.20
C PRO A 140 6.32 17.48 10.20
#